data_1a1e9cdaf6df98152efd9af8c580c7a4
#
_entry.id   1a1e9cdaf6df98152efd9af8c580c7a4
#
_cell.length_a   1.000
_cell.length_b   1.000
_cell.length_c   1.000
_cell.angle_alpha   90.00
_cell.angle_beta   90.00
_cell.angle_gamma   90.00
#
_symmetry.space_group_name_H-M   'P 1'
#
loop_
_entity.id
_entity.type
_entity.pdbx_description
1 polymer ?
#
loop_
_entity_poly.entity_id
_entity_poly.type
_entity_poly.pdbx_seq_one_letter_code
_entity_poly.pdbx_strand_id
1 'polypeptide(L)'
;MGINTCINSADAEIKEKIDIAYAFLPDKASKPVVFFKNIFETPFMTLGIFPAEGKRPSDICDLVDKEMKTRLLAVEGVAEVRISGSGKKEIVIDIDYPKLINTGISLDEISTSAAGAVFNYPVGIINTDIREFRVKAKTDINNTSDLKEIPAIRDNALRIGDIADIYETEEESNSFFISGSKERIEECIGIEIIKSGYTGLIGTSKRLKKNISKMQDIFRNDFHISIIEDSSVSLSSSLKSLYITIGIGFLSAAAVLLLIFRDFRISAIVFISLPASLSIVFIYMFFLKVSINLISLSGLAIGCGMVFDNSIVILDKLLKTQPASPYLIGKTLR
;
A
#
# COMPACT_ATOMS: atom_id res chain seq x y z
N MET A 1 13.16 -24.84 5.98
CA MET A 1 13.72 -23.66 5.28
C MET A 1 14.76 -23.01 6.19
N GLY A 2 15.99 -22.81 5.72
CA GLY A 2 17.05 -22.17 6.50
C GLY A 2 16.86 -20.66 6.57
N ILE A 3 17.37 -20.03 7.63
CA ILE A 3 17.20 -18.60 7.97
C ILE A 3 17.76 -17.62 6.89
N ASN A 4 18.48 -18.14 5.88
CA ASN A 4 19.14 -17.34 4.83
C ASN A 4 18.61 -17.58 3.40
N THR A 5 17.42 -18.15 3.23
CA THR A 5 16.88 -18.41 1.89
C THR A 5 16.29 -17.11 1.32
N CYS A 6 16.81 -16.66 0.17
CA CYS A 6 16.22 -15.53 -0.56
C CYS A 6 14.77 -15.85 -0.95
N ILE A 7 13.86 -14.89 -0.83
CA ILE A 7 12.42 -15.06 -1.16
C ILE A 7 12.25 -15.62 -2.57
N ASN A 8 13.05 -15.18 -3.53
CA ASN A 8 12.99 -15.64 -4.92
C ASN A 8 13.39 -17.12 -5.10
N SER A 9 14.33 -17.63 -4.30
CA SER A 9 14.70 -19.06 -4.33
C SER A 9 13.66 -19.94 -3.63
N ALA A 10 13.02 -19.42 -2.58
CA ALA A 10 11.91 -20.11 -1.92
C ALA A 10 10.68 -20.21 -2.83
N ASP A 11 10.39 -19.16 -3.62
CA ASP A 11 9.32 -19.15 -4.62
C ASP A 11 9.53 -20.23 -5.67
N ALA A 12 10.72 -20.29 -6.24
CA ALA A 12 11.05 -21.29 -7.25
C ALA A 12 10.91 -22.72 -6.71
N GLU A 13 11.41 -22.98 -5.50
CA GLU A 13 11.31 -24.30 -4.85
C GLU A 13 9.86 -24.69 -4.53
N ILE A 14 9.03 -23.74 -4.09
CA ILE A 14 7.61 -23.99 -3.81
C ILE A 14 6.85 -24.28 -5.10
N LYS A 15 7.08 -23.51 -6.16
CA LYS A 15 6.46 -23.72 -7.47
C LYS A 15 6.83 -25.07 -8.07
N GLU A 16 8.10 -25.46 -8.00
CA GLU A 16 8.56 -26.77 -8.46
C GLU A 16 7.85 -27.92 -7.71
N LYS A 17 7.74 -27.82 -6.38
CA LYS A 17 7.03 -28.84 -5.58
C LYS A 17 5.52 -28.89 -5.90
N ILE A 18 4.92 -27.74 -6.17
CA ILE A 18 3.50 -27.66 -6.56
C ILE A 18 3.31 -28.27 -7.94
N ASP A 19 4.18 -28.01 -8.91
CA ASP A 19 4.08 -28.60 -10.23
C ASP A 19 4.22 -30.13 -10.20
N ILE A 20 5.09 -30.65 -9.34
CA ILE A 20 5.18 -32.09 -9.09
C ILE A 20 3.89 -32.62 -8.44
N ALA A 21 3.37 -31.96 -7.43
CA ALA A 21 2.14 -32.37 -6.75
C ALA A 21 0.91 -32.27 -7.65
N TYR A 22 0.88 -31.30 -8.56
CA TYR A 22 -0.23 -31.11 -9.51
C TYR A 22 -0.44 -32.33 -10.41
N ALA A 23 0.63 -33.03 -10.77
CA ALA A 23 0.55 -34.25 -11.59
C ALA A 23 -0.21 -35.41 -10.90
N PHE A 24 -0.41 -35.36 -9.58
CA PHE A 24 -1.16 -36.35 -8.81
C PHE A 24 -2.58 -35.91 -8.45
N LEU A 25 -2.99 -34.69 -8.86
CA LEU A 25 -4.34 -34.19 -8.62
C LEU A 25 -5.31 -34.72 -9.68
N PRO A 26 -6.62 -34.85 -9.35
CA PRO A 26 -7.64 -35.21 -10.33
C PRO A 26 -7.73 -34.21 -11.48
N ASP A 27 -8.10 -34.67 -12.68
CA ASP A 27 -8.19 -33.85 -13.92
C ASP A 27 -9.09 -32.60 -13.78
N LYS A 28 -10.01 -32.60 -12.84
CA LYS A 28 -10.90 -31.45 -12.56
C LYS A 28 -10.32 -30.40 -11.62
N ALA A 29 -9.14 -30.64 -11.07
CA ALA A 29 -8.49 -29.70 -10.14
C ALA A 29 -7.84 -28.55 -10.92
N SER A 30 -8.15 -27.32 -10.55
CA SER A 30 -7.45 -26.15 -11.08
C SER A 30 -5.99 -26.13 -10.61
N LYS A 31 -5.09 -25.61 -11.46
CA LYS A 31 -3.68 -25.47 -11.07
C LYS A 31 -3.56 -24.57 -9.83
N PRO A 32 -2.89 -25.02 -8.76
CA PRO A 32 -2.69 -24.21 -7.56
C PRO A 32 -1.91 -22.93 -7.88
N VAL A 33 -2.34 -21.80 -7.31
CA VAL A 33 -1.66 -20.51 -7.45
C VAL A 33 -0.96 -20.17 -6.15
N VAL A 34 0.32 -19.81 -6.23
CA VAL A 34 1.11 -19.38 -5.07
C VAL A 34 0.97 -17.88 -4.89
N PHE A 35 0.41 -17.46 -3.77
CA PHE A 35 0.34 -16.06 -3.39
C PHE A 35 1.36 -15.77 -2.30
N PHE A 36 2.22 -14.81 -2.53
CA PHE A 36 3.06 -14.25 -1.48
C PHE A 36 2.31 -13.14 -0.78
N LYS A 37 1.92 -13.37 0.46
CA LYS A 37 1.44 -12.28 1.31
C LYS A 37 2.65 -11.64 2.00
N ASN A 38 3.11 -10.56 1.45
CA ASN A 38 4.12 -9.74 2.11
C ASN A 38 3.44 -8.93 3.23
N ILE A 39 3.96 -9.03 4.45
CA ILE A 39 3.46 -8.25 5.60
C ILE A 39 3.59 -6.74 5.34
N PHE A 40 4.47 -6.35 4.41
CA PHE A 40 4.66 -4.95 3.99
C PHE A 40 3.68 -4.48 2.91
N GLU A 41 2.79 -5.34 2.42
CA GLU A 41 1.76 -5.01 1.42
C GLU A 41 0.45 -4.52 2.04
N THR A 42 0.44 -4.22 3.34
CA THR A 42 -0.71 -3.56 3.95
C THR A 42 -0.81 -2.11 3.45
N PRO A 43 -1.99 -1.69 3.01
CA PRO A 43 -2.19 -0.30 2.61
C PRO A 43 -1.94 0.63 3.80
N PHE A 44 -1.21 1.69 3.58
CA PHE A 44 -0.95 2.70 4.60
C PHE A 44 -1.92 3.89 4.50
N MET A 45 -2.56 4.04 3.35
CA MET A 45 -3.58 5.05 3.11
C MET A 45 -4.69 4.47 2.25
N THR A 46 -5.94 4.73 2.65
CA THR A 46 -7.15 4.36 1.91
C THR A 46 -7.91 5.62 1.57
N LEU A 47 -8.22 5.78 0.28
CA LEU A 47 -9.01 6.89 -0.23
C LEU A 47 -10.39 6.37 -0.64
N GLY A 48 -11.42 7.18 -0.43
CA GLY A 48 -12.74 7.00 -1.01
C GLY A 48 -12.96 8.05 -2.09
N ILE A 49 -13.36 7.58 -3.27
CA ILE A 49 -13.71 8.43 -4.40
C ILE A 49 -15.22 8.43 -4.54
N PHE A 50 -15.82 9.54 -4.21
CA PHE A 50 -17.25 9.74 -4.26
C PHE A 50 -17.64 10.42 -5.56
N PRO A 51 -18.50 9.82 -6.39
CA PRO A 51 -18.96 10.45 -7.63
C PRO A 51 -19.67 11.77 -7.35
N ALA A 52 -19.58 12.71 -8.28
CA ALA A 52 -20.38 13.95 -8.21
C ALA A 52 -21.87 13.64 -8.34
N GLU A 53 -22.73 14.57 -7.89
CA GLU A 53 -24.18 14.41 -7.96
C GLU A 53 -24.65 13.97 -9.35
N GLY A 54 -25.45 12.90 -9.40
CA GLY A 54 -26.02 12.35 -10.62
C GLY A 54 -25.10 11.38 -11.37
N LYS A 55 -23.88 11.13 -10.90
CA LYS A 55 -22.95 10.11 -11.46
C LYS A 55 -22.90 8.88 -10.56
N ARG A 56 -22.69 7.70 -11.16
CA ARG A 56 -22.48 6.43 -10.46
C ARG A 56 -20.98 6.13 -10.37
N PRO A 57 -20.55 5.26 -9.44
CA PRO A 57 -19.15 4.81 -9.39
C PRO A 57 -18.65 4.24 -10.72
N SER A 58 -19.49 3.50 -11.45
CA SER A 58 -19.17 2.95 -12.78
C SER A 58 -18.83 4.02 -13.83
N ASP A 59 -19.46 5.20 -13.75
CA ASP A 59 -19.23 6.27 -14.74
C ASP A 59 -17.85 6.92 -14.60
N ILE A 60 -17.26 6.88 -13.40
CA ILE A 60 -15.95 7.47 -13.09
C ILE A 60 -14.84 6.42 -13.01
N CYS A 61 -15.17 5.12 -13.06
CA CYS A 61 -14.22 4.02 -12.89
C CYS A 61 -13.04 4.12 -13.85
N ASP A 62 -13.30 4.32 -15.14
CA ASP A 62 -12.28 4.46 -16.19
C ASP A 62 -11.35 5.64 -15.96
N LEU A 63 -11.89 6.77 -15.49
CA LEU A 63 -11.13 7.97 -15.17
C LEU A 63 -10.22 7.73 -13.96
N VAL A 64 -10.75 7.04 -12.94
CA VAL A 64 -9.99 6.69 -11.74
C VAL A 64 -8.88 5.69 -12.06
N ASP A 65 -9.15 4.64 -12.85
CA ASP A 65 -8.14 3.62 -13.17
C ASP A 65 -7.04 4.17 -14.10
N LYS A 66 -7.38 4.95 -15.12
CA LYS A 66 -6.40 5.44 -16.09
C LYS A 66 -5.61 6.66 -15.59
N GLU A 67 -6.32 7.67 -15.08
CA GLU A 67 -5.70 8.94 -14.74
C GLU A 67 -5.23 9.00 -13.28
N MET A 68 -6.12 8.64 -12.34
CA MET A 68 -5.82 8.81 -10.93
C MET A 68 -4.78 7.81 -10.45
N LYS A 69 -4.91 6.54 -10.82
CA LYS A 69 -3.94 5.48 -10.50
C LYS A 69 -2.54 5.84 -11.00
N THR A 70 -2.43 6.31 -12.25
CA THR A 70 -1.15 6.70 -12.84
C THR A 70 -0.49 7.84 -12.07
N ARG A 71 -1.27 8.87 -11.69
CA ARG A 71 -0.78 10.01 -10.91
C ARG A 71 -0.38 9.65 -9.48
N LEU A 72 -1.08 8.70 -8.85
CA LEU A 72 -0.76 8.21 -7.51
C LEU A 72 0.52 7.36 -7.54
N LEU A 73 0.69 6.49 -8.54
CA LEU A 73 1.91 5.69 -8.73
C LEU A 73 3.14 6.56 -9.02
N ALA A 74 2.97 7.72 -9.62
CA ALA A 74 4.08 8.66 -9.87
C ALA A 74 4.60 9.36 -8.61
N VAL A 75 3.92 9.23 -7.46
CA VAL A 75 4.38 9.81 -6.19
C VAL A 75 5.51 8.97 -5.62
N GLU A 76 6.65 9.62 -5.38
CA GLU A 76 7.81 8.97 -4.78
C GLU A 76 7.48 8.31 -3.44
N GLY A 77 7.70 7.01 -3.36
CA GLY A 77 7.44 6.20 -2.17
C GLY A 77 6.14 5.39 -2.22
N VAL A 78 5.34 5.52 -3.27
CA VAL A 78 4.21 4.62 -3.57
C VAL A 78 4.75 3.42 -4.36
N ALA A 79 4.41 2.21 -3.93
CA ALA A 79 4.78 0.97 -4.62
C ALA A 79 3.63 0.44 -5.47
N GLU A 80 2.42 0.47 -4.93
CA GLU A 80 1.25 -0.12 -5.57
C GLU A 80 0.00 0.70 -5.22
N VAL A 81 -0.94 0.72 -6.15
CA VAL A 81 -2.27 1.32 -5.98
C VAL A 81 -3.29 0.29 -6.41
N ARG A 82 -4.11 -0.15 -5.47
CA ARG A 82 -5.22 -1.09 -5.69
C ARG A 82 -6.53 -0.33 -5.71
N ILE A 83 -7.37 -0.64 -6.67
CA ILE A 83 -8.71 -0.06 -6.80
C ILE A 83 -9.73 -1.16 -6.52
N SER A 84 -10.73 -0.85 -5.71
CA SER A 84 -11.82 -1.75 -5.31
C SER A 84 -13.15 -1.02 -5.31
N GLY A 85 -14.24 -1.76 -5.46
CA GLY A 85 -15.60 -1.18 -5.43
C GLY A 85 -16.02 -0.44 -6.70
N SER A 86 -15.29 -0.64 -7.80
CA SER A 86 -15.69 -0.14 -9.11
C SER A 86 -16.22 -1.30 -9.96
N GLY A 87 -17.50 -1.37 -10.18
CA GLY A 87 -18.06 -2.20 -11.24
C GLY A 87 -17.60 -1.61 -12.57
N LYS A 88 -16.77 -2.35 -13.31
CA LYS A 88 -16.46 -1.97 -14.70
C LYS A 88 -17.71 -2.16 -15.53
N LYS A 89 -17.91 -1.26 -16.48
CA LYS A 89 -18.96 -1.47 -17.47
C LYS A 89 -18.59 -2.68 -18.32
N GLU A 90 -19.50 -3.63 -18.39
CA GLU A 90 -19.37 -4.78 -19.28
C GLU A 90 -20.53 -4.82 -20.26
N ILE A 91 -20.30 -5.43 -21.39
CA ILE A 91 -21.32 -5.67 -22.41
C ILE A 91 -21.71 -7.13 -22.30
N VAL A 92 -22.96 -7.37 -21.95
CA VAL A 92 -23.54 -8.71 -21.91
C VAL A 92 -24.21 -9.01 -23.23
N ILE A 93 -23.87 -10.16 -23.80
CA ILE A 93 -24.52 -10.73 -24.98
C ILE A 93 -25.39 -11.89 -24.47
N ASP A 94 -26.65 -11.61 -24.25
CA ASP A 94 -27.62 -12.60 -23.77
C ASP A 94 -28.24 -13.35 -24.98
N ILE A 95 -27.88 -14.61 -25.10
CA ILE A 95 -28.23 -15.42 -26.27
C ILE A 95 -29.57 -16.09 -26.07
N ASP A 96 -30.50 -15.87 -27.01
CA ASP A 96 -31.79 -16.56 -27.09
C ASP A 96 -31.56 -18.02 -27.52
N TYR A 97 -31.54 -18.92 -26.53
CA TYR A 97 -31.28 -20.34 -26.76
C TYR A 97 -32.20 -21.02 -27.76
N PRO A 98 -33.52 -20.80 -27.79
CA PRO A 98 -34.44 -21.26 -28.85
C PRO A 98 -34.04 -20.82 -30.26
N LYS A 99 -33.65 -19.54 -30.41
CA LYS A 99 -33.18 -19.03 -31.73
C LYS A 99 -31.87 -19.66 -32.13
N LEU A 100 -30.96 -19.88 -31.19
CA LEU A 100 -29.67 -20.53 -31.44
C LEU A 100 -29.84 -21.93 -31.99
N ILE A 101 -30.73 -22.76 -31.39
CA ILE A 101 -31.01 -24.12 -31.85
C ILE A 101 -31.60 -24.12 -33.29
N ASN A 102 -32.53 -23.20 -33.56
CA ASN A 102 -33.16 -23.11 -34.86
C ASN A 102 -32.21 -22.69 -35.98
N THR A 103 -31.17 -21.97 -35.69
CA THR A 103 -30.16 -21.52 -36.64
C THR A 103 -29.01 -22.52 -36.84
N GLY A 104 -28.86 -23.51 -35.94
CA GLY A 104 -27.82 -24.52 -35.98
C GLY A 104 -26.40 -23.97 -35.71
N ILE A 105 -26.31 -22.75 -35.18
CA ILE A 105 -25.04 -22.08 -34.87
C ILE A 105 -24.58 -22.51 -33.46
N SER A 106 -23.30 -22.76 -33.29
CA SER A 106 -22.73 -23.11 -32.01
C SER A 106 -22.38 -21.84 -31.19
N LEU A 107 -22.40 -21.96 -29.86
CA LEU A 107 -21.99 -20.89 -28.94
C LEU A 107 -20.53 -20.47 -29.21
N ASP A 108 -19.66 -21.43 -29.53
CA ASP A 108 -18.24 -21.19 -29.83
C ASP A 108 -18.05 -20.34 -31.09
N GLU A 109 -18.89 -20.50 -32.10
CA GLU A 109 -18.84 -19.71 -33.34
C GLU A 109 -19.21 -18.25 -33.04
N ILE A 110 -20.25 -18.01 -32.24
CA ILE A 110 -20.64 -16.66 -31.83
C ILE A 110 -19.52 -16.00 -30.98
N SER A 111 -18.98 -16.74 -30.01
CA SER A 111 -17.89 -16.27 -29.18
C SER A 111 -16.65 -15.89 -30.01
N THR A 112 -16.29 -16.73 -30.96
CA THR A 112 -15.17 -16.51 -31.88
C THR A 112 -15.42 -15.31 -32.81
N SER A 113 -16.65 -15.16 -33.31
CA SER A 113 -17.04 -14.00 -34.14
C SER A 113 -17.01 -12.70 -33.34
N ALA A 114 -17.57 -12.68 -32.15
CA ALA A 114 -17.56 -11.52 -31.27
C ALA A 114 -16.13 -11.11 -30.86
N ALA A 115 -15.32 -12.08 -30.45
CA ALA A 115 -13.90 -11.86 -30.12
C ALA A 115 -13.08 -11.42 -31.34
N GLY A 116 -13.35 -11.98 -32.50
CA GLY A 116 -12.69 -11.64 -33.76
C GLY A 116 -13.07 -10.28 -34.33
N ALA A 117 -14.22 -9.73 -33.94
CA ALA A 117 -14.66 -8.41 -34.36
C ALA A 117 -13.97 -7.26 -33.56
N VAL A 118 -13.56 -7.53 -32.32
CA VAL A 118 -12.82 -6.58 -31.49
C VAL A 118 -11.32 -6.82 -31.66
N PHE A 119 -10.71 -6.23 -32.67
CA PHE A 119 -9.27 -6.39 -32.86
C PHE A 119 -8.51 -5.07 -32.96
N ASN A 120 -7.27 -5.10 -32.48
CA ASN A 120 -6.30 -4.03 -32.65
C ASN A 120 -4.98 -4.67 -33.12
N TYR A 121 -4.83 -4.77 -34.44
CA TYR A 121 -3.70 -5.49 -35.05
C TYR A 121 -2.75 -4.54 -35.77
N PRO A 122 -1.44 -4.57 -35.51
CA PRO A 122 -0.46 -3.85 -36.31
C PRO A 122 -0.37 -4.52 -37.70
N VAL A 123 -0.82 -3.83 -38.73
CA VAL A 123 -0.83 -4.36 -40.10
C VAL A 123 0.56 -4.30 -40.72
N GLY A 124 1.39 -3.33 -40.33
CA GLY A 124 2.75 -3.18 -40.85
C GLY A 124 3.26 -1.76 -40.79
N ILE A 125 4.39 -1.56 -41.47
CA ILE A 125 5.07 -0.28 -41.59
C ILE A 125 5.14 0.09 -43.06
N ILE A 126 4.67 1.29 -43.39
CA ILE A 126 4.83 1.86 -44.74
C ILE A 126 5.98 2.86 -44.66
N ASN A 127 7.08 2.56 -45.35
CA ASN A 127 8.21 3.44 -45.47
C ASN A 127 8.05 4.32 -46.72
N THR A 128 8.00 5.63 -46.51
CA THR A 128 8.10 6.63 -47.56
C THR A 128 9.47 7.29 -47.46
N ASP A 129 10.00 7.87 -48.52
CA ASP A 129 11.36 8.46 -48.56
C ASP A 129 11.66 9.49 -47.47
N ILE A 130 10.62 9.96 -46.76
CA ILE A 130 10.75 11.03 -45.75
C ILE A 130 10.20 10.60 -44.37
N ARG A 131 9.32 9.60 -44.30
CA ARG A 131 8.63 9.22 -43.03
C ARG A 131 8.25 7.75 -43.02
N GLU A 132 8.29 7.18 -41.80
CA GLU A 132 7.83 5.86 -41.46
C GLU A 132 6.42 5.92 -40.86
N PHE A 133 5.44 5.27 -41.50
CA PHE A 133 4.07 5.22 -41.00
C PHE A 133 3.75 3.82 -40.49
N ARG A 134 3.40 3.73 -39.20
CA ARG A 134 2.89 2.50 -38.63
C ARG A 134 1.38 2.39 -38.88
N VAL A 135 0.98 1.45 -39.66
CA VAL A 135 -0.43 1.18 -39.97
C VAL A 135 -0.97 0.18 -38.96
N LYS A 136 -2.05 0.57 -38.26
CA LYS A 136 -2.80 -0.28 -37.36
C LYS A 136 -4.21 -0.45 -37.89
N ALA A 137 -4.69 -1.66 -37.98
CA ALA A 137 -6.11 -1.93 -38.16
C ALA A 137 -6.76 -2.03 -36.81
N LYS A 138 -7.72 -1.18 -36.53
CA LYS A 138 -8.49 -1.13 -35.30
C LYS A 138 -9.97 -1.13 -35.65
N THR A 139 -10.74 -1.95 -34.96
CA THR A 139 -12.20 -1.87 -35.05
C THR A 139 -12.69 -0.82 -34.08
N ASP A 140 -13.41 0.16 -34.56
CA ASP A 140 -14.05 1.19 -33.72
C ASP A 140 -15.46 0.71 -33.33
N ILE A 141 -15.54 -0.19 -32.36
CA ILE A 141 -16.81 -0.53 -31.70
C ILE A 141 -16.95 0.45 -30.55
N ASN A 142 -17.86 1.41 -30.70
CA ASN A 142 -18.07 2.45 -29.69
C ASN A 142 -19.40 2.27 -28.93
N ASN A 143 -20.34 1.51 -29.52
CA ASN A 143 -21.68 1.33 -28.97
C ASN A 143 -22.14 -0.13 -29.05
N THR A 144 -23.11 -0.48 -28.20
CA THR A 144 -23.78 -1.80 -28.23
C THR A 144 -24.46 -2.07 -29.59
N SER A 145 -24.86 -1.00 -30.30
CA SER A 145 -25.45 -1.12 -31.66
C SER A 145 -24.46 -1.68 -32.68
N ASP A 146 -23.18 -1.33 -32.59
CA ASP A 146 -22.15 -1.80 -33.49
C ASP A 146 -21.92 -3.31 -33.32
N LEU A 147 -22.05 -3.83 -32.09
CA LEU A 147 -21.95 -5.25 -31.78
C LEU A 147 -23.13 -6.06 -32.35
N LYS A 148 -24.32 -5.46 -32.39
CA LYS A 148 -25.52 -6.12 -33.00
C LYS A 148 -25.34 -6.39 -34.47
N GLU A 149 -24.56 -5.57 -35.15
CA GLU A 149 -24.33 -5.68 -36.62
C GLU A 149 -23.23 -6.67 -36.98
N ILE A 150 -22.52 -7.25 -36.03
CA ILE A 150 -21.47 -8.23 -36.29
C ILE A 150 -22.11 -9.52 -36.87
N PRO A 151 -21.58 -10.08 -37.97
CA PRO A 151 -22.04 -11.37 -38.47
C PRO A 151 -21.82 -12.49 -37.44
N ALA A 152 -22.83 -13.27 -37.13
CA ALA A 152 -22.72 -14.41 -36.21
C ALA A 152 -21.74 -15.48 -36.72
N ILE A 153 -21.66 -15.65 -38.08
CA ILE A 153 -20.70 -16.50 -38.77
C ILE A 153 -20.18 -15.74 -39.99
N ARG A 154 -18.92 -15.97 -40.40
CA ARG A 154 -18.22 -15.26 -41.48
C ARG A 154 -18.94 -15.26 -42.86
N ASP A 155 -19.74 -16.25 -43.11
CA ASP A 155 -20.39 -16.45 -44.45
C ASP A 155 -21.92 -16.38 -44.41
N ASN A 156 -22.52 -15.95 -43.28
CA ASN A 156 -23.97 -15.92 -43.15
C ASN A 156 -24.50 -14.48 -42.98
N ALA A 157 -25.67 -14.22 -43.53
CA ALA A 157 -26.36 -12.92 -43.39
C ALA A 157 -26.88 -12.67 -41.97
N LEU A 158 -26.81 -13.66 -41.06
CA LEU A 158 -27.32 -13.58 -39.69
C LEU A 158 -26.33 -12.78 -38.81
N ARG A 159 -26.88 -11.84 -38.11
CA ARG A 159 -26.12 -10.96 -37.19
C ARG A 159 -26.29 -11.41 -35.72
N ILE A 160 -25.35 -11.06 -34.87
CA ILE A 160 -25.43 -11.38 -33.42
C ILE A 160 -26.71 -10.79 -32.83
N GLY A 161 -27.12 -9.59 -33.26
CA GLY A 161 -28.34 -8.94 -32.79
C GLY A 161 -29.66 -9.65 -33.18
N ASP A 162 -29.63 -10.60 -34.13
CA ASP A 162 -30.82 -11.39 -34.50
C ASP A 162 -31.07 -12.54 -33.51
N ILE A 163 -30.02 -13.01 -32.84
CA ILE A 163 -30.01 -14.20 -31.97
C ILE A 163 -29.68 -13.89 -30.51
N ALA A 164 -29.27 -12.66 -30.22
CA ALA A 164 -28.91 -12.25 -28.88
C ALA A 164 -29.37 -10.81 -28.57
N ASP A 165 -29.72 -10.58 -27.31
CA ASP A 165 -29.92 -9.25 -26.77
C ASP A 165 -28.60 -8.73 -26.22
N ILE A 166 -28.18 -7.54 -26.68
CA ILE A 166 -26.92 -6.94 -26.27
C ILE A 166 -27.24 -5.67 -25.45
N TYR A 167 -26.77 -5.67 -24.22
CA TYR A 167 -26.94 -4.52 -23.30
C TYR A 167 -25.70 -4.28 -22.47
N GLU A 168 -25.53 -3.04 -22.06
CA GLU A 168 -24.47 -2.61 -21.13
C GLU A 168 -24.95 -2.82 -19.70
N THR A 169 -24.14 -3.48 -18.91
CA THR A 169 -24.37 -3.66 -17.47
C THR A 169 -23.11 -3.30 -16.69
N GLU A 170 -23.21 -3.29 -15.39
CA GLU A 170 -22.07 -3.20 -14.50
C GLU A 170 -21.62 -4.62 -14.15
N GLU A 171 -20.31 -4.89 -14.28
CA GLU A 171 -19.71 -6.14 -13.81
C GLU A 171 -20.14 -6.37 -12.35
N GLU A 172 -20.70 -7.54 -12.06
CA GLU A 172 -20.99 -7.92 -10.67
C GLU A 172 -19.68 -7.96 -9.89
N SER A 173 -19.27 -6.81 -9.37
CA SER A 173 -18.08 -6.76 -8.54
C SER A 173 -18.36 -7.46 -7.22
N ASN A 174 -17.59 -8.50 -6.91
CA ASN A 174 -17.62 -9.20 -5.63
C ASN A 174 -17.15 -8.33 -4.45
N SER A 175 -16.82 -7.06 -4.70
CA SER A 175 -16.33 -6.13 -3.69
C SER A 175 -17.04 -4.78 -3.81
N PHE A 176 -17.84 -4.45 -2.81
CA PHE A 176 -18.39 -3.10 -2.63
C PHE A 176 -17.49 -2.33 -1.67
N PHE A 177 -17.15 -1.10 -2.02
CA PHE A 177 -16.49 -0.20 -1.10
C PHE A 177 -17.51 0.83 -0.64
N ILE A 178 -17.86 0.74 0.63
CA ILE A 178 -18.86 1.61 1.24
C ILE A 178 -18.17 2.44 2.30
N SER A 179 -18.25 3.74 2.19
CA SER A 179 -17.81 4.66 3.24
C SER A 179 -18.96 5.49 3.73
N GLY A 180 -19.06 5.64 5.03
CA GLY A 180 -20.16 6.35 5.65
C GLY A 180 -19.71 7.29 6.76
N SER A 181 -20.35 8.46 6.83
CA SER A 181 -20.42 9.29 8.02
C SER A 181 -21.65 8.88 8.82
N LYS A 182 -21.80 9.37 10.06
CA LYS A 182 -22.94 9.05 10.94
C LYS A 182 -24.34 9.30 10.31
N GLU A 183 -24.41 10.04 9.21
CA GLU A 183 -25.66 10.48 8.60
C GLU A 183 -25.89 9.93 7.18
N ARG A 184 -24.85 9.39 6.49
CA ARG A 184 -24.98 8.91 5.12
C ARG A 184 -24.01 7.78 4.82
N ILE A 185 -24.51 6.75 4.20
CA ILE A 185 -23.75 5.64 3.64
C ILE A 185 -23.79 5.82 2.12
N GLU A 186 -22.65 5.96 1.50
CA GLU A 186 -22.51 6.17 0.06
C GLU A 186 -21.58 5.13 -0.55
N GLU A 187 -21.97 4.62 -1.70
CA GLU A 187 -21.11 3.78 -2.52
C GLU A 187 -20.00 4.64 -3.13
N CYS A 188 -18.78 4.18 -3.01
CA CYS A 188 -17.62 4.87 -3.55
C CYS A 188 -16.57 3.90 -4.08
N ILE A 189 -15.66 4.39 -4.89
CA ILE A 189 -14.50 3.63 -5.31
C ILE A 189 -13.43 3.73 -4.22
N GLY A 190 -13.00 2.58 -3.68
CA GLY A 190 -11.90 2.49 -2.74
C GLY A 190 -10.56 2.46 -3.46
N ILE A 191 -9.61 3.26 -3.01
CA ILE A 191 -8.23 3.22 -3.48
C ILE A 191 -7.32 2.94 -2.30
N GLU A 192 -6.68 1.78 -2.32
CA GLU A 192 -5.70 1.37 -1.34
C GLU A 192 -4.30 1.66 -1.86
N ILE A 193 -3.50 2.36 -1.05
CA ILE A 193 -2.15 2.78 -1.42
C ILE A 193 -1.14 2.08 -0.54
N ILE A 194 -0.21 1.37 -1.20
CA ILE A 194 0.85 0.59 -0.58
C ILE A 194 2.18 1.31 -0.80
N LYS A 195 2.94 1.47 0.29
CA LYS A 195 4.24 2.16 0.22
C LYS A 195 5.38 1.24 -0.20
N SER A 196 6.40 1.81 -0.81
CA SER A 196 7.69 1.14 -1.02
C SER A 196 8.40 0.88 0.32
N GLY A 197 9.01 -0.30 0.47
CA GLY A 197 9.74 -0.70 1.68
C GLY A 197 10.86 0.26 2.10
N TYR A 198 11.42 1.00 1.16
CA TYR A 198 12.59 1.87 1.37
C TYR A 198 12.26 3.30 1.77
N THR A 199 10.98 3.70 1.80
CA THR A 199 10.59 5.09 2.07
C THR A 199 9.94 5.27 3.43
N GLY A 200 10.16 6.43 4.04
CA GLY A 200 9.54 6.80 5.31
C GLY A 200 8.04 7.09 5.14
N LEU A 201 7.20 6.47 5.97
CA LEU A 201 5.74 6.56 5.90
C LEU A 201 5.23 8.01 5.96
N ILE A 202 5.71 8.80 6.93
CA ILE A 202 5.24 10.18 7.15
C ILE A 202 5.59 11.08 5.95
N GLY A 203 6.80 10.91 5.40
CA GLY A 203 7.24 11.67 4.23
C GLY A 203 6.41 11.37 2.99
N THR A 204 6.15 10.09 2.74
CA THR A 204 5.33 9.62 1.61
C THR A 204 3.90 10.11 1.74
N SER A 205 3.27 9.99 2.93
CA SER A 205 1.92 10.50 3.16
C SER A 205 1.81 12.02 2.93
N LYS A 206 2.80 12.79 3.36
CA LYS A 206 2.81 14.24 3.12
C LYS A 206 2.87 14.60 1.64
N ARG A 207 3.72 13.91 0.86
CA ARG A 207 3.80 14.10 -0.61
C ARG A 207 2.48 13.70 -1.28
N LEU A 208 1.92 12.58 -0.85
CA LEU A 208 0.67 12.04 -1.38
C LEU A 208 -0.50 13.01 -1.12
N LYS A 209 -0.68 13.50 0.11
CA LYS A 209 -1.72 14.49 0.45
C LYS A 209 -1.63 15.76 -0.40
N LYS A 210 -0.42 16.24 -0.64
CA LYS A 210 -0.20 17.40 -1.53
C LYS A 210 -0.62 17.10 -2.98
N ASN A 211 -0.41 15.87 -3.44
CA ASN A 211 -0.80 15.45 -4.78
C ASN A 211 -2.32 15.23 -4.88
N ILE A 212 -2.94 14.63 -3.85
CA ILE A 212 -4.40 14.45 -3.73
C ILE A 212 -5.10 15.81 -3.77
N SER A 213 -4.61 16.80 -3.04
CA SER A 213 -5.20 18.15 -3.08
C SER A 213 -5.20 18.75 -4.50
N LYS A 214 -4.09 18.58 -5.25
CA LYS A 214 -4.03 19.02 -6.65
C LYS A 214 -4.99 18.25 -7.56
N MET A 215 -5.12 16.94 -7.35
CA MET A 215 -6.04 16.10 -8.11
C MET A 215 -7.50 16.48 -7.80
N GLN A 216 -7.81 16.79 -6.54
CA GLN A 216 -9.15 17.27 -6.15
C GLN A 216 -9.55 18.54 -6.92
N ASP A 217 -8.61 19.46 -7.14
CA ASP A 217 -8.88 20.70 -7.92
C ASP A 217 -9.14 20.38 -9.40
N ILE A 218 -8.43 19.39 -9.96
CA ILE A 218 -8.56 19.00 -11.37
C ILE A 218 -9.89 18.29 -11.63
N PHE A 219 -10.26 17.34 -10.75
CA PHE A 219 -11.41 16.45 -10.95
C PHE A 219 -12.64 16.86 -10.14
N ARG A 220 -12.70 18.09 -9.66
CA ARG A 220 -13.77 18.60 -8.78
C ARG A 220 -15.18 18.40 -9.34
N ASN A 221 -15.34 18.42 -10.67
CA ASN A 221 -16.62 18.27 -11.34
C ASN A 221 -17.03 16.81 -11.57
N ASP A 222 -16.09 15.87 -11.40
CA ASP A 222 -16.31 14.46 -11.66
C ASP A 222 -16.51 13.66 -10.38
N PHE A 223 -15.69 13.94 -9.35
CA PHE A 223 -15.74 13.23 -8.08
C PHE A 223 -15.08 14.01 -6.94
N HIS A 224 -15.39 13.61 -5.72
CA HIS A 224 -14.75 14.09 -4.50
C HIS A 224 -13.83 13.03 -3.91
N ILE A 225 -12.63 13.42 -3.50
CA ILE A 225 -11.64 12.54 -2.88
C ILE A 225 -11.66 12.72 -1.37
N SER A 226 -11.92 11.66 -0.62
CA SER A 226 -11.83 11.66 0.84
C SER A 226 -10.76 10.68 1.31
N ILE A 227 -9.97 11.08 2.30
CA ILE A 227 -9.02 10.18 2.97
C ILE A 227 -9.78 9.46 4.07
N ILE A 228 -9.99 8.15 3.90
CA ILE A 228 -10.74 7.32 4.85
C ILE A 228 -9.81 6.87 5.97
N GLU A 229 -8.63 6.38 5.61
CA GLU A 229 -7.62 5.94 6.57
C GLU A 229 -6.24 6.46 6.18
N ASP A 230 -5.48 6.89 7.18
CA ASP A 230 -4.08 7.30 7.04
C ASP A 230 -3.27 6.85 8.25
N SER A 231 -2.56 5.76 8.10
CA SER A 231 -1.69 5.21 9.15
C SER A 231 -0.55 6.15 9.55
N SER A 232 -0.22 7.15 8.73
CA SER A 232 0.81 8.15 9.08
C SER A 232 0.38 9.06 10.22
N VAL A 233 -0.91 9.32 10.37
CA VAL A 233 -1.46 10.14 11.46
C VAL A 233 -1.30 9.41 12.78
N SER A 234 -1.67 8.13 12.84
CA SER A 234 -1.50 7.28 14.03
C SER A 234 -0.04 7.12 14.41
N LEU A 235 0.83 6.90 13.41
CA LEU A 235 2.27 6.81 13.63
C LEU A 235 2.85 8.12 14.16
N SER A 236 2.49 9.25 13.56
CA SER A 236 2.96 10.58 14.01
C SER A 236 2.50 10.89 15.42
N SER A 237 1.26 10.56 15.77
CA SER A 237 0.70 10.71 17.11
C SER A 237 1.44 9.84 18.13
N SER A 238 1.70 8.57 17.77
CA SER A 238 2.47 7.65 18.62
C SER A 238 3.90 8.14 18.85
N LEU A 239 4.58 8.62 17.80
CA LEU A 239 5.93 9.19 17.93
C LEU A 239 5.92 10.43 18.83
N LYS A 240 4.95 11.32 18.68
CA LYS A 240 4.81 12.50 19.56
C LYS A 240 4.63 12.09 21.02
N SER A 241 3.77 11.10 21.28
CA SER A 241 3.55 10.56 22.63
C SER A 241 4.82 9.94 23.20
N LEU A 242 5.59 9.22 22.39
CA LEU A 242 6.89 8.67 22.80
C LEU A 242 7.89 9.77 23.17
N TYR A 243 8.02 10.83 22.37
CA TYR A 243 8.92 11.95 22.70
C TYR A 243 8.53 12.64 24.00
N ILE A 244 7.23 12.85 24.24
CA ILE A 244 6.72 13.43 25.48
C ILE A 244 7.02 12.51 26.67
N THR A 245 6.76 11.21 26.54
CA THR A 245 7.00 10.22 27.61
C THR A 245 8.50 10.13 27.94
N ILE A 246 9.36 10.11 26.92
CA ILE A 246 10.81 10.12 27.12
C ILE A 246 11.23 11.41 27.83
N GLY A 247 10.70 12.56 27.44
CA GLY A 247 11.00 13.84 28.09
C GLY A 247 10.58 13.88 29.57
N ILE A 248 9.38 13.39 29.88
CA ILE A 248 8.90 13.30 31.28
C ILE A 248 9.76 12.30 32.07
N GLY A 249 10.06 11.12 31.49
CA GLY A 249 10.95 10.14 32.15
C GLY A 249 12.33 10.70 32.43
N PHE A 250 12.90 11.44 31.47
CA PHE A 250 14.19 12.10 31.63
C PHE A 250 14.19 13.17 32.73
N LEU A 251 13.14 14.00 32.78
CA LEU A 251 12.99 15.02 33.84
C LEU A 251 12.78 14.42 35.22
N SER A 252 11.98 13.34 35.31
CA SER A 252 11.74 12.67 36.59
C SER A 252 13.01 11.99 37.12
N ALA A 253 13.78 11.33 36.25
CA ALA A 253 15.07 10.76 36.62
C ALA A 253 16.05 11.83 37.09
N ALA A 254 16.12 12.98 36.42
CA ALA A 254 16.95 14.11 36.85
C ALA A 254 16.53 14.65 38.25
N ALA A 255 15.21 14.75 38.47
CA ALA A 255 14.68 15.20 39.76
C ALA A 255 15.04 14.22 40.90
N VAL A 256 14.90 12.92 40.67
CA VAL A 256 15.28 11.89 41.68
C VAL A 256 16.77 11.94 41.98
N LEU A 257 17.63 12.07 40.96
CA LEU A 257 19.08 12.22 41.18
C LEU A 257 19.44 13.45 41.98
N LEU A 258 18.80 14.60 41.71
CA LEU A 258 19.00 15.82 42.47
C LEU A 258 18.56 15.67 43.93
N LEU A 259 17.48 14.93 44.18
CA LEU A 259 17.04 14.65 45.58
C LEU A 259 18.02 13.74 46.33
N ILE A 260 18.59 12.73 45.65
CA ILE A 260 19.51 11.77 46.24
C ILE A 260 20.86 12.46 46.56
N PHE A 261 21.47 13.07 45.56
CA PHE A 261 22.83 13.60 45.67
C PHE A 261 22.87 15.02 46.23
N ARG A 262 21.76 15.77 46.19
CA ARG A 262 21.66 17.18 46.65
C ARG A 262 22.75 18.10 46.09
N ASP A 263 23.44 17.66 45.05
CA ASP A 263 24.47 18.41 44.35
C ASP A 263 24.23 18.37 42.85
N PHE A 264 24.04 19.52 42.23
CA PHE A 264 23.75 19.67 40.82
C PHE A 264 24.89 19.13 39.93
N ARG A 265 26.15 19.33 40.34
CA ARG A 265 27.30 18.91 39.56
C ARG A 265 27.40 17.40 39.46
N ILE A 266 27.18 16.70 40.57
CA ILE A 266 27.25 15.27 40.71
C ILE A 266 26.10 14.65 39.89
N SER A 267 24.89 15.17 40.06
CA SER A 267 23.71 14.72 39.31
C SER A 267 23.87 14.92 37.82
N ALA A 268 24.48 16.05 37.40
CA ALA A 268 24.72 16.32 35.99
C ALA A 268 25.72 15.32 35.35
N ILE A 269 26.75 14.89 36.09
CA ILE A 269 27.70 13.87 35.57
C ILE A 269 27.01 12.54 35.27
N VAL A 270 26.20 12.05 36.22
CA VAL A 270 25.42 10.81 36.03
C VAL A 270 24.44 10.96 34.88
N PHE A 271 23.78 12.12 34.81
CA PHE A 271 22.78 12.42 33.82
C PHE A 271 23.33 12.47 32.39
N ILE A 272 24.54 13.02 32.19
CA ILE A 272 25.23 13.09 30.90
C ILE A 272 25.79 11.72 30.51
N SER A 273 26.15 10.86 31.45
CA SER A 273 26.67 9.51 31.15
C SER A 273 25.68 8.64 30.37
N LEU A 274 24.37 8.80 30.60
CA LEU A 274 23.31 8.08 29.92
C LEU A 274 23.26 8.35 28.41
N PRO A 275 23.07 9.59 27.92
CA PRO A 275 23.08 9.88 26.49
C PRO A 275 24.41 9.56 25.84
N ALA A 276 25.54 9.72 26.56
CA ALA A 276 26.85 9.35 26.05
C ALA A 276 26.96 7.84 25.79
N SER A 277 26.54 7.00 26.75
CA SER A 277 26.51 5.55 26.60
C SER A 277 25.60 5.09 25.48
N LEU A 278 24.40 5.69 25.38
CA LEU A 278 23.47 5.43 24.30
C LEU A 278 24.04 5.76 22.93
N SER A 279 24.71 6.92 22.82
CA SER A 279 25.35 7.34 21.56
C SER A 279 26.39 6.33 21.10
N ILE A 280 27.19 5.78 22.02
CA ILE A 280 28.18 4.75 21.70
C ILE A 280 27.50 3.47 21.17
N VAL A 281 26.40 3.05 21.82
CA VAL A 281 25.65 1.88 21.38
C VAL A 281 25.03 2.07 19.99
N PHE A 282 24.46 3.26 19.72
CA PHE A 282 23.92 3.55 18.38
C PHE A 282 25.00 3.57 17.31
N ILE A 283 26.19 4.13 17.61
CA ILE A 283 27.32 4.08 16.70
C ILE A 283 27.73 2.64 16.42
N TYR A 284 27.79 1.81 17.47
CA TYR A 284 28.14 0.38 17.31
C TYR A 284 27.10 -0.39 16.49
N MET A 285 25.78 -0.16 16.74
CA MET A 285 24.71 -0.72 15.94
C MET A 285 24.80 -0.32 14.47
N PHE A 286 25.16 0.94 14.19
CA PHE A 286 25.35 1.43 12.83
C PHE A 286 26.46 0.68 12.10
N PHE A 287 27.60 0.48 12.72
CA PHE A 287 28.73 -0.27 12.12
C PHE A 287 28.40 -1.75 11.89
N LEU A 288 27.66 -2.37 12.81
CA LEU A 288 27.25 -3.77 12.69
C LEU A 288 26.02 -3.97 11.78
N LYS A 289 25.46 -2.88 11.21
CA LYS A 289 24.24 -2.90 10.40
C LYS A 289 23.03 -3.54 11.11
N VAL A 290 22.98 -3.43 12.43
CA VAL A 290 21.86 -3.92 13.22
C VAL A 290 20.68 -2.97 13.02
N SER A 291 19.53 -3.51 12.59
CA SER A 291 18.32 -2.71 12.39
C SER A 291 17.72 -2.23 13.72
N ILE A 292 17.33 -0.97 13.76
CA ILE A 292 16.56 -0.41 14.88
C ILE A 292 15.11 -0.92 14.74
N ASN A 293 14.73 -1.83 15.61
CA ASN A 293 13.39 -2.41 15.69
C ASN A 293 12.92 -2.48 17.15
N LEU A 294 11.68 -2.91 17.37
CA LEU A 294 11.09 -2.98 18.70
C LEU A 294 11.93 -3.85 19.67
N ILE A 295 12.50 -4.96 19.18
CA ILE A 295 13.30 -5.89 19.98
C ILE A 295 14.62 -5.24 20.38
N SER A 296 15.34 -4.60 19.44
CA SER A 296 16.59 -3.92 19.71
C SER A 296 16.40 -2.71 20.64
N LEU A 297 15.30 -1.95 20.47
CA LEU A 297 14.95 -0.84 21.35
C LEU A 297 14.59 -1.30 22.76
N SER A 298 13.88 -2.43 22.90
CA SER A 298 13.58 -3.02 24.21
C SER A 298 14.84 -3.48 24.96
N GLY A 299 15.77 -4.15 24.25
CA GLY A 299 17.08 -4.51 24.78
C GLY A 299 17.89 -3.29 25.23
N LEU A 300 17.87 -2.23 24.40
CA LEU A 300 18.53 -0.96 24.71
C LEU A 300 17.93 -0.30 25.98
N ALA A 301 16.61 -0.32 26.14
CA ALA A 301 15.92 0.24 27.31
C ALA A 301 16.34 -0.49 28.61
N ILE A 302 16.43 -1.82 28.59
CA ILE A 302 16.92 -2.62 29.73
C ILE A 302 18.39 -2.30 30.01
N GLY A 303 19.23 -2.26 28.96
CA GLY A 303 20.65 -1.91 29.08
C GLY A 303 20.87 -0.52 29.68
N CYS A 304 20.06 0.47 29.30
CA CYS A 304 20.10 1.81 29.89
C CYS A 304 19.85 1.81 31.39
N GLY A 305 18.87 1.03 31.87
CA GLY A 305 18.60 0.88 33.28
C GLY A 305 19.83 0.37 34.04
N MET A 306 20.47 -0.67 33.53
CA MET A 306 21.69 -1.26 34.16
C MET A 306 22.87 -0.29 34.15
N VAL A 307 23.08 0.47 33.08
CA VAL A 307 24.15 1.49 33.03
C VAL A 307 23.90 2.62 34.04
N PHE A 308 22.64 3.01 34.19
CA PHE A 308 22.23 4.02 35.14
C PHE A 308 22.48 3.59 36.59
N ASP A 309 22.07 2.37 36.94
CA ASP A 309 22.30 1.83 38.29
C ASP A 309 23.79 1.69 38.60
N ASN A 310 24.61 1.20 37.68
CA ASN A 310 26.04 1.12 37.82
C ASN A 310 26.68 2.49 38.03
N SER A 311 26.23 3.52 37.30
CA SER A 311 26.73 4.88 37.45
C SER A 311 26.44 5.46 38.86
N ILE A 312 25.25 5.19 39.42
CA ILE A 312 24.85 5.61 40.76
C ILE A 312 25.73 4.92 41.81
N VAL A 313 25.93 3.59 41.70
CA VAL A 313 26.73 2.82 42.66
C VAL A 313 28.20 3.26 42.69
N ILE A 314 28.79 3.48 41.49
CA ILE A 314 30.17 3.95 41.40
C ILE A 314 30.32 5.33 42.04
N LEU A 315 29.37 6.23 41.78
CA LEU A 315 29.43 7.58 42.31
C LEU A 315 29.23 7.63 43.85
N ASP A 316 28.29 6.83 44.37
CA ASP A 316 28.08 6.71 45.84
C ASP A 316 29.34 6.17 46.53
N LYS A 317 30.02 5.21 45.94
CA LYS A 317 31.31 4.73 46.45
C LYS A 317 32.41 5.79 46.40
N LEU A 318 32.52 6.53 45.30
CA LEU A 318 33.50 7.61 45.16
C LEU A 318 33.29 8.73 46.21
N LEU A 319 32.04 9.08 46.45
CA LEU A 319 31.68 10.10 47.45
C LEU A 319 31.98 9.63 48.88
N LYS A 320 31.81 8.37 49.19
CA LYS A 320 32.09 7.79 50.52
C LYS A 320 33.58 7.53 50.75
N THR A 321 34.36 7.35 49.68
CA THR A 321 35.79 7.01 49.77
C THR A 321 36.69 8.24 49.74
N GLN A 322 36.20 9.40 49.32
CA GLN A 322 36.98 10.65 49.42
C GLN A 322 37.02 11.09 50.87
N PRO A 323 38.21 11.19 51.52
CA PRO A 323 38.35 11.86 52.80
C PRO A 323 37.84 13.29 52.63
N ALA A 324 37.05 13.76 53.60
CA ALA A 324 36.37 15.05 53.60
C ALA A 324 37.29 16.15 53.08
N SER A 325 37.17 16.51 51.82
CA SER A 325 37.89 17.66 51.25
C SER A 325 37.43 18.90 51.97
N PRO A 326 38.36 19.78 52.44
CA PRO A 326 38.01 20.97 53.23
C PRO A 326 37.02 21.92 52.58
N TYR A 327 36.70 21.67 51.30
CA TYR A 327 35.75 22.48 50.55
C TYR A 327 34.27 22.21 50.83
N LEU A 328 33.93 21.06 51.49
CA LEU A 328 32.54 20.72 51.84
C LEU A 328 32.16 21.14 53.27
N ILE A 329 33.12 21.36 54.16
CA ILE A 329 32.88 21.75 55.53
C ILE A 329 32.36 23.20 55.65
N GLY A 330 32.65 24.05 54.66
CA GLY A 330 32.21 25.47 54.64
C GLY A 330 30.74 25.68 54.27
N LYS A 331 30.01 24.64 53.78
CA LYS A 331 28.64 24.78 53.29
C LYS A 331 27.56 24.17 54.18
N THR A 332 27.96 23.47 55.25
CA THR A 332 27.05 22.86 56.25
C THR A 332 26.84 23.73 57.49
N LEU A 333 27.51 24.90 57.55
CA LEU A 333 27.41 25.85 58.65
C LEU A 333 26.89 27.23 58.20
N ARG A 334 25.98 27.29 57.27
CA ARG A 334 25.17 28.49 57.01
C ARG A 334 23.72 28.11 56.79
#